data_084684e546890ff9c2f5ab6b928b090d
#
_entry.id   084684e546890ff9c2f5ab6b928b090d
#
_cell.length_a   1.000
_cell.length_b   1.000
_cell.length_c   1.000
_cell.angle_alpha   90.00
_cell.angle_beta   90.00
_cell.angle_gamma   90.00
#
_symmetry.space_group_name_H-M   'P 1'
#
loop_
_entity.id
_entity.type
_entity.pdbx_description
1 polymer ?
#
loop_
_entity_poly.entity_id
_entity_poly.type
_entity_poly.pdbx_seq_one_letter_code
_entity_poly.pdbx_strand_id
1 'polypeptide(L)'
;MRKKIVLLVFLCLATLPQAFAAEMAQPGTPVRKLQRGFLNIALSPIEISHELARDRDRENFIPGWFTGLGRGSCYMVGRALAGTWDMLTAPFPCPANYAPLVSPEFAWEHFENAKIKNQGSK
;
A
#
# COMPACT_ATOMS: atom_id res chain seq x y z
N MET A 1 -10.97 -39.59 -7.19
CA MET A 1 -9.69 -38.87 -7.09
C MET A 1 -9.81 -37.39 -7.38
N ARG A 2 -10.38 -36.96 -8.50
CA ARG A 2 -10.53 -35.52 -8.87
C ARG A 2 -11.19 -34.66 -7.79
N LYS A 3 -12.30 -35.12 -7.17
CA LYS A 3 -12.99 -34.34 -6.11
C LYS A 3 -12.12 -34.11 -4.86
N LYS A 4 -11.29 -35.10 -4.48
CA LYS A 4 -10.37 -34.94 -3.33
C LYS A 4 -9.24 -33.99 -3.64
N ILE A 5 -8.72 -33.97 -4.87
CA ILE A 5 -7.67 -33.02 -5.31
C ILE A 5 -8.22 -31.61 -5.35
N VAL A 6 -9.43 -31.42 -5.90
CA VAL A 6 -10.09 -30.08 -5.92
C VAL A 6 -10.35 -29.57 -4.49
N LEU A 7 -10.79 -30.42 -3.59
CA LEU A 7 -11.00 -30.04 -2.19
C LEU A 7 -9.68 -29.65 -1.50
N LEU A 8 -8.62 -30.38 -1.78
CA LEU A 8 -7.29 -30.13 -1.20
C LEU A 8 -6.69 -28.81 -1.73
N VAL A 9 -6.84 -28.56 -3.03
CA VAL A 9 -6.43 -27.28 -3.66
C VAL A 9 -7.25 -26.12 -3.10
N PHE A 10 -8.56 -26.29 -2.93
CA PHE A 10 -9.42 -25.27 -2.34
C PHE A 10 -9.06 -24.98 -0.88
N LEU A 11 -8.75 -26.02 -0.11
CA LEU A 11 -8.31 -25.87 1.28
C LEU A 11 -6.96 -25.17 1.38
N CYS A 12 -6.00 -25.51 0.52
CA CYS A 12 -4.72 -24.81 0.43
C CYS A 12 -4.90 -23.32 0.05
N LEU A 13 -5.75 -23.03 -0.95
CA LEU A 13 -6.06 -21.66 -1.35
C LEU A 13 -6.77 -20.86 -0.25
N ALA A 14 -7.57 -21.50 0.59
CA ALA A 14 -8.25 -20.85 1.71
C ALA A 14 -7.32 -20.55 2.90
N THR A 15 -6.28 -21.36 3.10
CA THR A 15 -5.31 -21.17 4.21
C THR A 15 -4.16 -20.21 3.87
N LEU A 16 -3.81 -20.10 2.58
CA LEU A 16 -2.75 -19.20 2.12
C LEU A 16 -2.97 -17.73 2.56
N PRO A 17 -4.16 -17.10 2.40
CA PRO A 17 -4.35 -15.72 2.82
C PRO A 17 -4.25 -15.51 4.32
N GLN A 18 -4.54 -16.52 5.14
CA GLN A 18 -4.42 -16.41 6.60
C GLN A 18 -2.97 -16.46 7.06
N ALA A 19 -2.15 -17.33 6.49
CA ALA A 19 -0.71 -17.39 6.78
C ALA A 19 -0.02 -16.09 6.31
N PHE A 20 -0.40 -15.58 5.14
CA PHE A 20 0.07 -14.30 4.61
C PHE A 20 -0.32 -13.11 5.50
N ALA A 21 -1.56 -13.08 5.99
CA ALA A 21 -2.06 -12.03 6.87
C ALA A 21 -1.35 -12.04 8.23
N ALA A 22 -1.04 -13.22 8.78
CA ALA A 22 -0.31 -13.35 10.04
C ALA A 22 1.13 -12.83 9.92
N GLU A 23 1.78 -13.05 8.78
CA GLU A 23 3.15 -12.57 8.52
C GLU A 23 3.18 -11.07 8.19
N MET A 24 2.12 -10.52 7.60
CA MET A 24 1.94 -9.08 7.43
C MET A 24 1.81 -8.33 8.76
N ALA A 25 1.34 -9.00 9.81
CA ALA A 25 1.22 -8.39 11.14
C ALA A 25 2.58 -8.24 11.85
N GLN A 26 3.62 -8.98 11.42
CA GLN A 26 4.93 -8.90 12.04
C GLN A 26 5.82 -7.85 11.36
N PRO A 27 6.22 -6.78 12.06
CA PRO A 27 7.17 -5.81 11.53
C PRO A 27 8.57 -6.44 11.37
N GLY A 28 9.33 -5.97 10.37
CA GLY A 28 10.74 -6.33 10.23
C GLY A 28 11.01 -7.69 9.60
N THR A 29 10.14 -8.20 8.71
CA THR A 29 10.39 -9.45 7.98
C THR A 29 10.63 -9.21 6.48
N PRO A 30 11.47 -10.05 5.82
CA PRO A 30 11.67 -9.99 4.36
C PRO A 30 10.37 -10.16 3.59
N VAL A 31 9.48 -11.02 4.07
CA VAL A 31 8.17 -11.29 3.45
C VAL A 31 7.29 -10.06 3.49
N ARG A 32 7.21 -9.38 4.64
CA ARG A 32 6.48 -8.11 4.76
C ARG A 32 7.04 -7.04 3.82
N LYS A 33 8.36 -6.96 3.69
CA LYS A 33 9.01 -6.03 2.79
C LYS A 33 8.64 -6.30 1.33
N LEU A 34 8.66 -7.57 0.91
CA LEU A 34 8.25 -7.98 -0.43
C LEU A 34 6.78 -7.64 -0.71
N GLN A 35 5.89 -7.94 0.23
CA GLN A 35 4.47 -7.61 0.12
C GLN A 35 4.23 -6.10 0.05
N ARG A 36 4.89 -5.34 0.92
CA ARG A 36 4.83 -3.88 0.91
C ARG A 36 5.29 -3.32 -0.43
N GLY A 37 6.40 -3.83 -0.96
CA GLY A 37 6.91 -3.43 -2.28
C GLY A 37 5.89 -3.69 -3.38
N PHE A 38 5.33 -4.89 -3.43
CA PHE A 38 4.31 -5.25 -4.40
C PHE A 38 3.04 -4.38 -4.29
N LEU A 39 2.51 -4.23 -3.08
CA LEU A 39 1.31 -3.45 -2.84
C LEU A 39 1.53 -1.95 -3.12
N ASN A 40 2.69 -1.41 -2.81
CA ASN A 40 3.02 -0.03 -3.12
C ASN A 40 3.11 0.23 -4.62
N ILE A 41 3.61 -0.73 -5.39
CA ILE A 41 3.58 -0.62 -6.86
C ILE A 41 2.14 -0.74 -7.38
N ALA A 42 1.41 -1.77 -6.97
CA ALA A 42 0.06 -2.05 -7.46
C ALA A 42 -0.94 -0.94 -7.11
N LEU A 43 -0.79 -0.34 -5.93
CA LEU A 43 -1.70 0.67 -5.41
C LEU A 43 -1.18 2.11 -5.57
N SER A 44 0.00 2.30 -6.17
CA SER A 44 0.55 3.63 -6.41
C SER A 44 -0.40 4.58 -7.17
N PRO A 45 -1.26 4.13 -8.13
CA PRO A 45 -2.23 5.00 -8.77
C PRO A 45 -3.28 5.61 -7.83
N ILE A 46 -3.51 4.99 -6.67
CA ILE A 46 -4.44 5.52 -5.65
C ILE A 46 -3.98 6.88 -5.11
N GLU A 47 -2.67 7.16 -5.12
CA GLU A 47 -2.13 8.46 -4.71
C GLU A 47 -2.68 9.62 -5.56
N ILE A 48 -2.87 9.40 -6.84
CA ILE A 48 -3.50 10.41 -7.72
C ILE A 48 -4.91 10.72 -7.24
N SER A 49 -5.70 9.69 -6.97
CA SER A 49 -7.09 9.86 -6.52
C SER A 49 -7.16 10.56 -5.18
N HIS A 50 -6.24 10.24 -4.26
CA HIS A 50 -6.17 10.84 -2.95
C HIS A 50 -5.82 12.35 -3.02
N GLU A 51 -4.76 12.70 -3.73
CA GLU A 51 -4.33 14.10 -3.87
C GLU A 51 -5.34 14.93 -4.65
N LEU A 52 -5.96 14.34 -5.68
CA LEU A 52 -7.00 14.98 -6.45
C LEU A 52 -8.23 15.33 -5.59
N ALA A 53 -8.67 14.39 -4.75
CA ALA A 53 -9.78 14.62 -3.82
C ALA A 53 -9.42 15.70 -2.80
N ARG A 54 -8.22 15.65 -2.24
CA ARG A 54 -7.75 16.60 -1.24
C ARG A 54 -7.64 18.03 -1.77
N ASP A 55 -7.05 18.22 -2.94
CA ASP A 55 -6.83 19.53 -3.50
C ASP A 55 -8.12 20.12 -4.08
N ARG A 56 -9.04 19.30 -4.57
CA ARG A 56 -10.39 19.73 -4.97
C ARG A 56 -11.17 20.36 -3.81
N ASP A 57 -11.02 19.81 -2.60
CA ASP A 57 -11.72 20.31 -1.41
C ASP A 57 -11.05 21.56 -0.81
N ARG A 58 -9.79 21.82 -1.12
CA ARG A 58 -9.01 22.96 -0.60
C ARG A 58 -9.00 24.17 -1.51
N GLU A 59 -9.00 23.94 -2.82
CA GLU A 59 -8.87 24.96 -3.85
C GLU A 59 -10.14 25.04 -4.72
N ASN A 60 -10.23 26.08 -5.54
CA ASN A 60 -11.27 26.13 -6.58
C ASN A 60 -11.11 24.95 -7.54
N PHE A 61 -12.25 24.45 -8.07
CA PHE A 61 -12.32 23.20 -8.84
C PHE A 61 -11.27 23.04 -9.95
N ILE A 62 -11.00 24.10 -10.74
CA ILE A 62 -10.08 24.00 -11.89
C ILE A 62 -8.60 23.97 -11.44
N PRO A 63 -8.07 24.91 -10.63
CA PRO A 63 -6.68 24.85 -10.16
C PRO A 63 -6.42 23.61 -9.28
N GLY A 64 -7.38 23.20 -8.44
CA GLY A 64 -7.25 22.02 -7.59
C GLY A 64 -7.06 20.72 -8.39
N TRP A 65 -7.64 20.63 -9.58
CA TRP A 65 -7.44 19.49 -10.47
C TRP A 65 -5.99 19.36 -10.97
N PHE A 66 -5.39 20.47 -11.39
CA PHE A 66 -4.02 20.47 -11.91
C PHE A 66 -2.98 20.25 -10.80
N THR A 67 -3.16 20.89 -9.66
CA THR A 67 -2.26 20.69 -8.50
C THR A 67 -2.38 19.30 -7.92
N GLY A 68 -3.59 18.77 -7.78
CA GLY A 68 -3.85 17.42 -7.28
C GLY A 68 -3.30 16.34 -8.22
N LEU A 69 -3.48 16.50 -9.53
CA LEU A 69 -2.93 15.57 -10.53
C LEU A 69 -1.40 15.61 -10.54
N GLY A 70 -0.79 16.80 -10.53
CA GLY A 70 0.66 16.96 -10.51
C GLY A 70 1.28 16.35 -9.26
N ARG A 71 0.74 16.70 -8.09
CA ARG A 71 1.22 16.19 -6.80
C ARG A 71 0.98 14.68 -6.68
N GLY A 72 -0.21 14.21 -7.03
CA GLY A 72 -0.56 12.78 -7.03
C GLY A 72 0.35 11.95 -7.93
N SER A 73 0.71 12.47 -9.10
CA SER A 73 1.67 11.82 -10.01
C SER A 73 3.07 11.70 -9.39
N CYS A 74 3.55 12.75 -8.71
CA CYS A 74 4.83 12.70 -7.99
C CYS A 74 4.82 11.66 -6.87
N TYR A 75 3.76 11.61 -6.06
CA TYR A 75 3.63 10.61 -5.00
C TYR A 75 3.48 9.19 -5.56
N MET A 76 2.73 9.02 -6.65
CA MET A 76 2.61 7.73 -7.35
C MET A 76 3.99 7.21 -7.78
N VAL A 77 4.79 8.03 -8.44
CA VAL A 77 6.14 7.65 -8.89
C VAL A 77 7.04 7.35 -7.70
N GLY A 78 7.04 8.21 -6.68
CA GLY A 78 7.84 8.01 -5.45
C GLY A 78 7.49 6.70 -4.75
N ARG A 79 6.20 6.37 -4.64
CA ARG A 79 5.73 5.12 -4.03
C ARG A 79 6.05 3.90 -4.88
N ALA A 80 5.93 4.00 -6.20
CA ALA A 80 6.31 2.92 -7.12
C ALA A 80 7.82 2.64 -7.06
N LEU A 81 8.66 3.66 -7.00
CA LEU A 81 10.11 3.52 -6.84
C LEU A 81 10.47 2.89 -5.48
N ALA A 82 9.85 3.35 -4.40
CA ALA A 82 10.07 2.76 -3.07
C ALA A 82 9.63 1.30 -3.02
N GLY A 83 8.49 0.96 -3.62
CA GLY A 83 8.01 -0.41 -3.74
C GLY A 83 8.95 -1.29 -4.56
N THR A 84 9.49 -0.78 -5.66
CA THR A 84 10.48 -1.49 -6.47
C THR A 84 11.76 -1.74 -5.67
N TRP A 85 12.24 -0.74 -4.92
CA TRP A 85 13.39 -0.90 -4.02
C TRP A 85 13.14 -1.96 -2.97
N ASP A 86 11.97 -1.96 -2.33
CA ASP A 86 11.60 -2.96 -1.34
C ASP A 86 11.59 -4.38 -1.92
N MET A 87 11.10 -4.56 -3.14
CA MET A 87 11.12 -5.86 -3.82
C MET A 87 12.53 -6.32 -4.15
N LEU A 88 13.36 -5.45 -4.71
CA LEU A 88 14.75 -5.78 -5.09
C LEU A 88 15.62 -6.09 -3.88
N THR A 89 15.39 -5.42 -2.77
CA THR A 89 16.15 -5.56 -1.53
C THR A 89 15.45 -6.38 -0.46
N ALA A 90 14.38 -7.12 -0.81
CA ALA A 90 13.60 -7.92 0.12
C ALA A 90 14.44 -8.89 0.99
N PRO A 91 15.43 -9.63 0.45
CA PRO A 91 16.27 -10.53 1.25
C PRO A 91 17.25 -9.80 2.17
N PHE A 92 17.45 -8.49 1.98
CA PHE A 92 18.41 -7.71 2.75
C PHE A 92 17.69 -6.77 3.73
N PRO A 93 18.16 -6.61 4.98
CA PRO A 93 17.61 -5.67 5.95
C PRO A 93 18.04 -4.22 5.67
N CYS A 94 17.76 -3.73 4.48
CA CYS A 94 18.11 -2.38 4.02
C CYS A 94 16.84 -1.63 3.57
N PRO A 95 16.39 -0.57 4.24
CA PRO A 95 16.95 0.06 5.46
C PRO A 95 16.95 -0.85 6.70
N ALA A 96 17.68 -0.42 7.75
CA ALA A 96 17.79 -1.20 8.97
C ALA A 96 16.42 -1.61 9.52
N ASN A 97 16.30 -2.86 9.99
CA ASN A 97 15.06 -3.45 10.50
C ASN A 97 13.88 -3.46 9.50
N TYR A 98 14.17 -3.49 8.21
CA TYR A 98 13.14 -3.50 7.15
C TYR A 98 12.18 -2.30 7.21
N ALA A 99 12.64 -1.15 7.70
CA ALA A 99 11.84 0.06 7.82
C ALA A 99 11.24 0.50 6.47
N PRO A 100 10.02 1.05 6.46
CA PRO A 100 9.43 1.59 5.24
C PRO A 100 10.16 2.83 4.77
N LEU A 101 10.37 2.97 3.46
CA LEU A 101 10.98 4.15 2.83
C LEU A 101 9.99 5.31 2.70
N VAL A 102 8.70 5.01 2.65
CA VAL A 102 7.62 5.99 2.45
C VAL A 102 6.62 5.88 3.59
N SER A 103 6.18 7.03 4.09
CA SER A 103 5.13 7.10 5.10
C SER A 103 3.88 7.76 4.48
N PRO A 104 2.69 7.20 4.72
CA PRO A 104 2.43 5.95 5.45
C PRO A 104 2.92 4.72 4.68
N GLU A 105 3.05 3.59 5.39
CA GLU A 105 3.61 2.34 4.84
C GLU A 105 2.81 1.84 3.64
N PHE A 106 1.49 1.95 3.70
CA PHE A 106 0.57 1.55 2.64
C PHE A 106 -0.31 2.71 2.16
N ALA A 107 -0.67 2.70 0.88
CA ALA A 107 -1.44 3.76 0.26
C ALA A 107 -2.83 3.97 0.88
N TRP A 108 -3.49 2.91 1.36
CA TRP A 108 -4.82 3.00 1.99
C TRP A 108 -4.82 3.65 3.38
N GLU A 109 -3.69 3.70 4.08
CA GLU A 109 -3.59 4.32 5.40
C GLU A 109 -3.89 5.83 5.37
N HIS A 110 -3.74 6.47 4.22
CA HIS A 110 -4.17 7.86 4.03
C HIS A 110 -5.67 8.02 4.31
N PHE A 111 -6.48 7.07 3.85
CA PHE A 111 -7.93 7.11 4.03
C PHE A 111 -8.35 6.78 5.47
N GLU A 112 -7.65 5.88 6.13
CA GLU A 112 -7.88 5.55 7.54
C GLU A 112 -7.53 6.74 8.44
N ASN A 113 -6.38 7.35 8.24
CA ASN A 113 -5.94 8.52 9.00
C ASN A 113 -6.89 9.72 8.79
N ALA A 114 -7.43 9.91 7.59
CA ALA A 114 -8.42 10.94 7.31
C ALA A 114 -9.73 10.69 8.06
N LYS A 115 -10.19 9.44 8.17
CA LYS A 115 -11.40 9.07 8.94
C LYS A 115 -11.21 9.35 10.43
N ILE A 116 -10.08 8.97 11.01
CA ILE A 116 -9.77 9.19 12.43
C ILE A 116 -9.75 10.69 12.75
N LYS A 117 -9.13 11.49 11.90
CA LYS A 117 -9.06 12.94 12.07
C LYS A 117 -10.45 13.60 12.05
N ASN A 118 -11.34 13.14 11.18
CA ASN A 118 -12.71 13.66 11.08
C ASN A 118 -13.60 13.24 12.27
N GLN A 119 -13.32 12.10 12.91
CA GLN A 119 -14.05 11.66 14.10
C GLN A 119 -13.59 12.34 15.38
N GLY A 120 -12.32 12.73 15.47
CA GLY A 120 -11.77 13.44 16.64
C GLY A 120 -12.10 14.94 16.68
N SER A 121 -12.71 15.49 15.62
CA SER A 121 -13.07 16.90 15.51
C SER A 121 -14.56 17.18 15.83
N LYS A 122 -15.29 16.18 16.31
CA LYS A 122 -16.67 16.32 16.83
C LYS A 122 -16.68 16.18 18.34
#